data_b55e51d6639c935f12f8b7f95848870f
#
_entry.id   b55e51d6639c935f12f8b7f95848870f
#
_cell.length_a   1.000
_cell.length_b   1.000
_cell.length_c   1.000
_cell.angle_alpha   90.00
_cell.angle_beta   90.00
_cell.angle_gamma   90.00
#
_symmetry.space_group_name_H-M   'P 1'
#
loop_
_entity.id
_entity.type
_entity.pdbx_description
1 polymer ?
#
loop_
_entity_poly.entity_id
_entity_poly.type
_entity_poly.pdbx_seq_one_letter_code
_entity_poly.pdbx_strand_id
1 'polypeptide(L)'
;RLLVDIVSRCGNLLLNVGPKADGTIPDIMADRLREIGTWLEKNGEAIYETTVNQITISGETKFTLSKDQRTLFAFMEDIPKSEIIIQGVQASGKNKIHLLGTNEKFIWRNHRDNLTIIIPKGFHDILEESPVYVFKIPVDPFLNKPKIEIIETDGIAVVSIEAQNENAELRYSFGNRKISRNSAKKYGEPFKLDNSTMLNVQSFAEGFQPSIVVSAPVNILHDDNGLIRRTYLGQWGNCVEMLESVVQEEQTVFDFELNNEKKNNFGHTFKGY
;
A
#
# COMPACT_ATOMS: atom_id res chain seq x y z
N ARG A 1 -20.67 0.47 0.51
CA ARG A 1 -19.41 0.30 -0.25
C ARG A 1 -18.53 1.55 -0.17
N LEU A 2 -19.02 2.72 -0.60
CA LEU A 2 -18.23 3.98 -0.59
C LEU A 2 -17.65 4.32 0.80
N LEU A 3 -18.46 4.20 1.88
CA LEU A 3 -17.99 4.42 3.25
C LEU A 3 -16.81 3.51 3.60
N VAL A 4 -16.91 2.22 3.28
CA VAL A 4 -15.85 1.24 3.53
C VAL A 4 -14.58 1.57 2.74
N ASP A 5 -14.72 1.96 1.47
CA ASP A 5 -13.57 2.37 0.64
C ASP A 5 -12.84 3.57 1.23
N ILE A 6 -13.58 4.58 1.66
CA ILE A 6 -13.02 5.81 2.23
C ILE A 6 -12.35 5.54 3.59
N VAL A 7 -13.02 4.81 4.50
CA VAL A 7 -12.50 4.54 5.85
C VAL A 7 -11.29 3.62 5.80
N SER A 8 -11.29 2.60 4.94
CA SER A 8 -10.13 1.70 4.77
C SER A 8 -8.88 2.40 4.25
N ARG A 9 -9.03 3.61 3.69
CA ARG A 9 -7.93 4.47 3.22
C ARG A 9 -7.68 5.68 4.14
N CYS A 10 -8.18 5.66 5.38
CA CYS A 10 -8.03 6.77 6.35
C CYS A 10 -8.80 8.05 5.99
N GLY A 11 -9.81 7.96 5.16
CA GLY A 11 -10.62 9.10 4.78
C GLY A 11 -11.86 9.26 5.66
N ASN A 12 -12.50 10.42 5.56
CA ASN A 12 -13.78 10.73 6.18
C ASN A 12 -14.83 10.92 5.10
N LEU A 13 -15.98 10.26 5.26
CA LEU A 13 -17.13 10.45 4.36
C LEU A 13 -18.05 11.55 4.90
N LEU A 14 -18.21 12.61 4.13
CA LEU A 14 -19.29 13.58 4.31
C LEU A 14 -20.43 13.24 3.34
N LEU A 15 -21.51 12.67 3.86
CA LEU A 15 -22.70 12.35 3.08
C LEU A 15 -23.72 13.48 3.22
N ASN A 16 -23.87 14.22 2.15
CA ASN A 16 -24.82 15.35 2.12
C ASN A 16 -26.21 14.92 1.63
N VAL A 17 -27.24 15.54 2.17
CA VAL A 17 -28.65 15.37 1.75
C VAL A 17 -29.23 16.73 1.43
N GLY A 18 -29.90 16.85 0.28
CA GLY A 18 -30.57 18.08 -0.13
C GLY A 18 -32.05 18.10 0.30
N PRO A 19 -32.52 19.10 1.09
CA PRO A 19 -33.91 19.21 1.41
C PRO A 19 -34.77 19.63 0.21
N LYS A 20 -36.04 19.28 0.21
CA LYS A 20 -37.04 19.84 -0.71
C LYS A 20 -37.33 21.30 -0.38
N ALA A 21 -38.08 22.00 -1.24
CA ALA A 21 -38.48 23.39 -1.03
C ALA A 21 -39.30 23.63 0.27
N ASP A 22 -39.99 22.60 0.74
CA ASP A 22 -40.75 22.62 2.01
C ASP A 22 -39.90 22.29 3.25
N GLY A 23 -38.60 22.08 3.08
CA GLY A 23 -37.66 21.74 4.15
C GLY A 23 -37.57 20.25 4.52
N THR A 24 -38.40 19.39 3.89
CA THR A 24 -38.35 17.95 4.15
C THR A 24 -37.24 17.26 3.37
N ILE A 25 -36.73 16.13 3.89
CA ILE A 25 -35.77 15.28 3.17
C ILE A 25 -36.53 14.38 2.20
N PRO A 26 -36.12 14.25 0.92
CA PRO A 26 -36.73 13.29 0.00
C PRO A 26 -36.69 11.86 0.56
N ASP A 27 -37.82 11.12 0.42
CA ASP A 27 -37.96 9.78 1.00
C ASP A 27 -36.84 8.82 0.59
N ILE A 28 -36.43 8.86 -0.67
CA ILE A 28 -35.33 8.04 -1.17
C ILE A 28 -33.99 8.32 -0.45
N MET A 29 -33.72 9.57 -0.06
CA MET A 29 -32.53 9.92 0.69
C MET A 29 -32.66 9.44 2.15
N ALA A 30 -33.85 9.62 2.75
CA ALA A 30 -34.11 9.14 4.09
C ALA A 30 -34.00 7.61 4.18
N ASP A 31 -34.49 6.88 3.18
CA ASP A 31 -34.38 5.41 3.13
C ASP A 31 -32.94 4.96 2.99
N ARG A 32 -32.14 5.60 2.14
CA ARG A 32 -30.70 5.30 2.02
C ARG A 32 -29.94 5.54 3.31
N LEU A 33 -30.25 6.61 4.05
CA LEU A 33 -29.63 6.86 5.37
C LEU A 33 -30.04 5.77 6.39
N ARG A 34 -31.30 5.31 6.38
CA ARG A 34 -31.75 4.22 7.25
C ARG A 34 -31.05 2.90 6.90
N GLU A 35 -30.94 2.56 5.61
CA GLU A 35 -30.22 1.37 5.15
C GLU A 35 -28.73 1.38 5.61
N ILE A 36 -28.06 2.53 5.48
CA ILE A 36 -26.69 2.70 5.98
C ILE A 36 -26.65 2.56 7.49
N GLY A 37 -27.61 3.15 8.22
CA GLY A 37 -27.74 3.03 9.67
C GLY A 37 -27.88 1.58 10.11
N THR A 38 -28.80 0.83 9.51
CA THR A 38 -29.03 -0.60 9.80
C THR A 38 -27.77 -1.44 9.54
N TRP A 39 -27.03 -1.15 8.46
CA TRP A 39 -25.76 -1.83 8.21
C TRP A 39 -24.73 -1.49 9.28
N LEU A 40 -24.65 -0.22 9.71
CA LEU A 40 -23.72 0.24 10.75
C LEU A 40 -24.07 -0.31 12.13
N GLU A 41 -25.34 -0.56 12.46
CA GLU A 41 -25.74 -1.24 13.70
C GLU A 41 -25.11 -2.63 13.81
N LYS A 42 -24.99 -3.36 12.69
CA LYS A 42 -24.37 -4.69 12.64
C LYS A 42 -22.84 -4.64 12.52
N ASN A 43 -22.29 -3.66 11.81
CA ASN A 43 -20.89 -3.64 11.36
C ASN A 43 -20.08 -2.44 11.88
N GLY A 44 -20.69 -1.56 12.68
CA GLY A 44 -20.08 -0.28 13.07
C GLY A 44 -18.76 -0.41 13.81
N GLU A 45 -18.53 -1.49 14.56
CA GLU A 45 -17.25 -1.72 15.24
C GLU A 45 -16.06 -1.81 14.25
N ALA A 46 -16.33 -2.18 12.99
CA ALA A 46 -15.31 -2.23 11.94
C ALA A 46 -15.08 -0.86 11.27
N ILE A 47 -15.87 0.14 11.58
CA ILE A 47 -15.80 1.51 11.05
C ILE A 47 -15.36 2.48 12.14
N TYR A 48 -16.05 2.43 13.30
CA TYR A 48 -15.77 3.34 14.40
C TYR A 48 -14.57 2.87 15.19
N GLU A 49 -13.76 3.84 15.70
CA GLU A 49 -12.60 3.56 16.53
C GLU A 49 -11.56 2.62 15.91
N THR A 50 -11.51 2.62 14.59
CA THR A 50 -10.49 1.89 13.83
C THR A 50 -9.40 2.82 13.33
N THR A 51 -8.30 2.22 12.92
CA THR A 51 -7.17 2.89 12.25
C THR A 51 -6.92 2.23 10.91
N VAL A 52 -6.09 2.87 10.10
CA VAL A 52 -5.67 2.29 8.82
C VAL A 52 -4.91 1.01 9.07
N ASN A 53 -5.28 -0.01 8.34
CA ASN A 53 -4.42 -1.16 8.22
C ASN A 53 -3.21 -0.82 7.35
N GLN A 54 -2.01 -0.98 7.91
CA GLN A 54 -0.75 -0.79 7.18
C GLN A 54 -0.41 -1.96 6.23
N ILE A 55 -1.28 -2.97 6.14
CA ILE A 55 -1.04 -4.13 5.31
C ILE A 55 -1.35 -3.77 3.85
N THR A 56 -0.33 -3.78 3.01
CA THR A 56 -0.52 -3.74 1.56
C THR A 56 -0.98 -5.12 1.11
N ILE A 57 -2.29 -5.34 1.13
CA ILE A 57 -2.87 -6.59 0.65
C ILE A 57 -3.24 -6.41 -0.82
N SER A 58 -2.74 -7.30 -1.65
CA SER A 58 -3.15 -7.38 -3.06
C SER A 58 -4.54 -7.99 -3.15
N GLY A 59 -5.48 -7.28 -3.77
CA GLY A 59 -6.83 -7.77 -4.02
C GLY A 59 -7.92 -6.73 -3.75
N GLU A 60 -9.16 -7.11 -3.93
CA GLU A 60 -10.34 -6.25 -3.75
C GLU A 60 -10.78 -6.12 -2.29
N THR A 61 -10.24 -6.96 -1.39
CA THR A 61 -10.58 -6.95 0.04
C THR A 61 -10.01 -5.71 0.71
N LYS A 62 -10.88 -4.97 1.40
CA LYS A 62 -10.51 -3.78 2.17
C LYS A 62 -10.40 -4.12 3.65
N PHE A 63 -9.59 -3.37 4.38
CA PHE A 63 -9.32 -3.66 5.78
C PHE A 63 -9.32 -2.40 6.64
N THR A 64 -9.77 -2.57 7.90
CA THR A 64 -9.49 -1.66 9.00
C THR A 64 -8.91 -2.45 10.17
N LEU A 65 -8.22 -1.76 11.07
CA LEU A 65 -7.58 -2.35 12.24
C LEU A 65 -8.13 -1.65 13.49
N SER A 66 -8.46 -2.40 14.54
CA SER A 66 -8.83 -1.81 15.83
C SER A 66 -7.69 -0.97 16.40
N LYS A 67 -7.98 0.04 17.21
CA LYS A 67 -6.97 0.93 17.81
C LYS A 67 -5.93 0.18 18.66
N ASP A 68 -6.31 -0.91 19.30
CA ASP A 68 -5.41 -1.79 20.05
C ASP A 68 -4.59 -2.74 19.17
N GLN A 69 -4.80 -2.69 17.85
CA GLN A 69 -4.15 -3.49 16.82
C GLN A 69 -4.34 -5.01 16.96
N ARG A 70 -5.35 -5.47 17.72
CA ARG A 70 -5.60 -6.89 17.98
C ARG A 70 -6.75 -7.48 17.18
N THR A 71 -7.46 -6.67 16.42
CA THR A 71 -8.57 -7.10 15.57
C THR A 71 -8.45 -6.47 14.18
N LEU A 72 -8.32 -7.32 13.18
CA LEU A 72 -8.39 -6.94 11.78
C LEU A 72 -9.81 -7.17 11.28
N PHE A 73 -10.40 -6.17 10.65
CA PHE A 73 -11.70 -6.28 9.97
C PHE A 73 -11.47 -6.36 8.48
N ALA A 74 -11.93 -7.46 7.86
CA ALA A 74 -11.86 -7.68 6.42
C ALA A 74 -13.24 -7.47 5.78
N PHE A 75 -13.31 -6.53 4.83
CA PHE A 75 -14.56 -6.18 4.12
C PHE A 75 -14.56 -6.86 2.76
N MET A 76 -15.64 -7.58 2.47
CA MET A 76 -15.81 -8.35 1.24
C MET A 76 -17.20 -8.08 0.65
N GLU A 77 -17.30 -7.85 -0.65
CA GLU A 77 -18.58 -7.68 -1.34
C GLU A 77 -19.25 -9.03 -1.57
N ASP A 78 -18.45 -10.08 -1.80
CA ASP A 78 -18.89 -11.46 -1.98
C ASP A 78 -18.07 -12.40 -1.09
N ILE A 79 -18.71 -13.47 -0.58
CA ILE A 79 -18.05 -14.53 0.16
C ILE A 79 -17.86 -15.74 -0.76
N PRO A 80 -16.63 -16.23 -0.98
CA PRO A 80 -16.36 -17.43 -1.75
C PRO A 80 -17.04 -18.67 -1.14
N LYS A 81 -17.36 -19.69 -1.97
CA LYS A 81 -18.10 -20.87 -1.52
C LYS A 81 -17.30 -21.83 -0.64
N SER A 82 -15.97 -21.80 -0.71
CA SER A 82 -15.13 -22.81 -0.04
C SER A 82 -14.16 -22.23 0.99
N GLU A 83 -13.39 -21.23 0.61
CA GLU A 83 -12.39 -20.63 1.49
C GLU A 83 -12.05 -19.19 1.06
N ILE A 84 -11.62 -18.40 2.04
CA ILE A 84 -11.08 -17.04 1.86
C ILE A 84 -9.60 -17.12 2.20
N ILE A 85 -8.74 -16.63 1.30
CA ILE A 85 -7.31 -16.55 1.51
C ILE A 85 -6.90 -15.08 1.64
N ILE A 86 -6.37 -14.70 2.82
CA ILE A 86 -5.84 -13.37 3.08
C ILE A 86 -4.32 -13.47 3.16
N GLN A 87 -3.64 -12.83 2.20
CA GLN A 87 -2.19 -12.86 2.10
C GLN A 87 -1.55 -11.85 3.07
N GLY A 88 -0.39 -12.22 3.65
CA GLY A 88 0.38 -11.35 4.53
C GLY A 88 -0.23 -11.13 5.91
N VAL A 89 -1.22 -11.93 6.29
CA VAL A 89 -1.88 -11.89 7.60
C VAL A 89 -1.87 -13.28 8.22
N GLN A 90 -1.70 -13.32 9.53
CA GLN A 90 -1.88 -14.51 10.35
C GLN A 90 -2.89 -14.19 11.46
N ALA A 91 -3.91 -15.03 11.62
CA ALA A 91 -4.79 -14.93 12.77
C ALA A 91 -4.06 -15.42 14.03
N SER A 92 -4.37 -14.82 15.17
CA SER A 92 -3.76 -15.14 16.46
C SER A 92 -4.72 -15.82 17.42
N GLY A 93 -4.13 -16.52 18.40
CA GLY A 93 -4.86 -17.14 19.49
C GLY A 93 -5.71 -18.35 19.08
N LYS A 94 -6.63 -18.74 19.98
CA LYS A 94 -7.59 -19.84 19.80
C LYS A 94 -8.99 -19.33 19.43
N ASN A 95 -9.16 -18.03 19.29
CA ASN A 95 -10.46 -17.43 19.02
C ASN A 95 -10.88 -17.70 17.58
N LYS A 96 -12.16 -17.94 17.40
CA LYS A 96 -12.74 -18.13 16.07
C LYS A 96 -12.87 -16.77 15.36
N ILE A 97 -12.81 -16.79 14.05
CA ILE A 97 -13.15 -15.66 13.21
C ILE A 97 -14.66 -15.55 13.13
N HIS A 98 -15.18 -14.34 13.20
CA HIS A 98 -16.61 -14.06 13.21
C HIS A 98 -17.01 -13.27 11.97
N LEU A 99 -18.20 -13.54 11.43
CA LEU A 99 -18.88 -12.64 10.51
C LEU A 99 -19.78 -11.70 11.33
N LEU A 100 -19.53 -10.38 11.24
CA LEU A 100 -20.33 -9.40 11.97
C LEU A 100 -21.79 -9.43 11.58
N GLY A 101 -22.66 -9.11 12.52
CA GLY A 101 -24.12 -9.20 12.33
C GLY A 101 -24.67 -10.63 12.35
N THR A 102 -23.83 -11.64 12.60
CA THR A 102 -24.25 -13.05 12.72
C THR A 102 -23.63 -13.70 13.95
N ASN A 103 -24.12 -14.91 14.29
CA ASN A 103 -23.49 -15.76 15.32
C ASN A 103 -22.47 -16.75 14.72
N GLU A 104 -22.21 -16.64 13.43
CA GLU A 104 -21.36 -17.59 12.70
C GLU A 104 -19.89 -17.45 13.08
N LYS A 105 -19.25 -18.61 13.27
CA LYS A 105 -17.85 -18.72 13.69
C LYS A 105 -17.13 -19.64 12.72
N PHE A 106 -16.04 -19.15 12.14
CA PHE A 106 -15.32 -19.85 11.10
C PHE A 106 -14.05 -20.51 11.65
N ILE A 107 -13.80 -21.72 11.14
CA ILE A 107 -12.51 -22.40 11.31
C ILE A 107 -11.50 -21.75 10.38
N TRP A 108 -10.29 -21.61 10.85
CA TRP A 108 -9.22 -21.00 10.09
C TRP A 108 -7.88 -21.73 10.31
N ARG A 109 -6.96 -21.50 9.42
CA ARG A 109 -5.58 -21.98 9.51
C ARG A 109 -4.61 -20.95 8.96
N ASN A 110 -3.45 -20.84 9.57
CA ASN A 110 -2.31 -20.11 9.00
C ASN A 110 -1.47 -21.08 8.18
N HIS A 111 -1.05 -20.66 7.00
CA HIS A 111 -0.10 -21.40 6.18
C HIS A 111 0.91 -20.42 5.59
N ARG A 112 2.20 -20.58 5.95
CA ARG A 112 3.25 -19.59 5.66
C ARG A 112 2.83 -18.20 6.15
N ASP A 113 2.74 -17.23 5.25
CA ASP A 113 2.36 -15.84 5.57
C ASP A 113 0.88 -15.55 5.27
N ASN A 114 0.04 -16.56 5.10
CA ASN A 114 -1.36 -16.41 4.70
C ASN A 114 -2.30 -16.98 5.75
N LEU A 115 -3.45 -16.30 5.90
CA LEU A 115 -4.61 -16.80 6.63
C LEU A 115 -5.59 -17.43 5.64
N THR A 116 -6.05 -18.64 5.92
CA THR A 116 -7.16 -19.28 5.22
C THR A 116 -8.35 -19.43 6.16
N ILE A 117 -9.50 -18.87 5.79
CA ILE A 117 -10.78 -19.03 6.49
C ILE A 117 -11.62 -20.02 5.72
N ILE A 118 -12.12 -21.05 6.39
CA ILE A 118 -12.90 -22.12 5.77
C ILE A 118 -14.37 -21.80 5.85
N ILE A 119 -15.04 -21.74 4.71
CA ILE A 119 -16.47 -21.49 4.61
C ILE A 119 -17.22 -22.83 4.67
N PRO A 120 -18.15 -23.02 5.65
CA PRO A 120 -18.90 -24.26 5.78
C PRO A 120 -19.81 -24.51 4.57
N LYS A 121 -20.01 -25.78 4.21
CA LYS A 121 -21.03 -26.15 3.22
C LYS A 121 -22.41 -25.72 3.71
N GLY A 122 -23.24 -25.17 2.80
CA GLY A 122 -24.59 -24.67 3.12
C GLY A 122 -24.61 -23.30 3.81
N PHE A 123 -23.45 -22.71 4.09
CA PHE A 123 -23.39 -21.37 4.70
C PHE A 123 -24.13 -20.32 3.87
N HIS A 124 -24.04 -20.37 2.55
CA HIS A 124 -24.72 -19.43 1.64
C HIS A 124 -26.24 -19.56 1.66
N ASP A 125 -26.77 -20.72 2.07
CA ASP A 125 -28.22 -20.94 2.14
C ASP A 125 -28.86 -20.20 3.32
N ILE A 126 -28.05 -19.81 4.33
CA ILE A 126 -28.47 -19.07 5.53
C ILE A 126 -27.92 -17.64 5.58
N LEU A 127 -27.10 -17.27 4.63
CA LEU A 127 -26.45 -15.95 4.60
C LEU A 127 -27.46 -14.88 4.17
N GLU A 128 -27.69 -13.90 5.06
CA GLU A 128 -28.46 -12.72 4.73
C GLU A 128 -27.71 -11.88 3.69
N GLU A 129 -28.44 -11.36 2.71
CA GLU A 129 -27.88 -10.48 1.69
C GLU A 129 -27.38 -9.16 2.32
N SER A 130 -26.17 -8.77 2.01
CA SER A 130 -25.52 -7.55 2.50
C SER A 130 -24.69 -6.89 1.41
N PRO A 131 -24.68 -5.55 1.32
CA PRO A 131 -23.82 -4.85 0.36
C PRO A 131 -22.33 -5.07 0.61
N VAL A 132 -21.95 -5.37 1.86
CA VAL A 132 -20.57 -5.69 2.29
C VAL A 132 -20.65 -6.57 3.53
N TYR A 133 -19.91 -7.65 3.52
CA TYR A 133 -19.73 -8.57 4.64
C TYR A 133 -18.44 -8.21 5.39
N VAL A 134 -18.42 -8.36 6.71
CA VAL A 134 -17.28 -7.97 7.54
C VAL A 134 -16.83 -9.14 8.42
N PHE A 135 -15.63 -9.64 8.16
CA PHE A 135 -15.00 -10.66 8.99
C PHE A 135 -14.16 -10.00 10.09
N LYS A 136 -14.43 -10.36 11.34
CA LYS A 136 -13.67 -9.98 12.53
C LYS A 136 -12.60 -11.03 12.80
N ILE A 137 -11.36 -10.67 12.63
CA ILE A 137 -10.20 -11.56 12.64
C ILE A 137 -9.28 -11.16 13.80
N PRO A 138 -9.09 -12.03 14.82
CA PRO A 138 -8.10 -11.77 15.87
C PRO A 138 -6.70 -11.87 15.29
N VAL A 139 -5.86 -10.86 15.55
CA VAL A 139 -4.47 -10.78 15.08
C VAL A 139 -3.54 -10.37 16.21
N ASP A 140 -2.27 -10.70 16.10
CA ASP A 140 -1.24 -10.06 16.92
C ASP A 140 -0.97 -8.64 16.41
N PRO A 141 -0.55 -7.69 17.27
CA PRO A 141 -0.25 -6.34 16.86
C PRO A 141 0.80 -6.30 15.74
N PHE A 142 0.69 -5.31 14.87
CA PHE A 142 1.66 -5.12 13.78
C PHE A 142 2.89 -4.38 14.24
N LEU A 143 4.05 -4.76 13.74
CA LEU A 143 5.27 -3.98 13.92
C LEU A 143 5.20 -2.66 13.15
N ASN A 144 5.80 -1.62 13.72
CA ASN A 144 5.98 -0.35 13.03
C ASN A 144 6.90 -0.53 11.82
N LYS A 145 6.69 0.30 10.79
CA LYS A 145 7.56 0.33 9.61
C LYS A 145 8.99 0.68 9.99
N PRO A 146 10.00 -0.01 9.43
CA PRO A 146 11.40 0.35 9.64
C PRO A 146 11.70 1.74 9.02
N LYS A 147 12.68 2.42 9.58
CA LYS A 147 13.23 3.65 9.02
C LYS A 147 14.45 3.29 8.18
N ILE A 148 14.54 3.83 6.98
CA ILE A 148 15.67 3.66 6.07
C ILE A 148 16.32 5.02 5.88
N GLU A 149 17.63 5.06 6.00
CA GLU A 149 18.45 6.22 5.68
C GLU A 149 19.49 5.81 4.62
N ILE A 150 19.59 6.58 3.58
CA ILE A 150 20.51 6.34 2.47
C ILE A 150 21.32 7.62 2.26
N ILE A 151 22.63 7.51 2.38
CA ILE A 151 23.57 8.62 2.13
C ILE A 151 24.45 8.20 0.97
N GLU A 152 24.34 8.91 -0.14
CA GLU A 152 25.15 8.69 -1.33
C GLU A 152 26.30 9.72 -1.35
N THR A 153 27.51 9.27 -1.63
CA THR A 153 28.70 10.11 -1.78
C THR A 153 29.68 9.42 -2.75
N ASP A 154 30.08 10.13 -3.77
CA ASP A 154 31.10 9.70 -4.74
C ASP A 154 30.79 8.32 -5.36
N GLY A 155 29.56 8.10 -5.78
CA GLY A 155 29.15 6.84 -6.43
C GLY A 155 28.97 5.65 -5.48
N ILE A 156 28.92 5.89 -4.17
CA ILE A 156 28.69 4.87 -3.15
C ILE A 156 27.54 5.31 -2.23
N ALA A 157 26.52 4.48 -2.11
CA ALA A 157 25.46 4.68 -1.13
C ALA A 157 25.73 3.87 0.14
N VAL A 158 25.70 4.53 1.29
CA VAL A 158 25.69 3.88 2.61
C VAL A 158 24.24 3.77 3.07
N VAL A 159 23.80 2.55 3.35
CA VAL A 159 22.43 2.25 3.79
C VAL A 159 22.44 1.92 5.27
N SER A 160 21.64 2.67 6.05
CA SER A 160 21.37 2.42 7.46
C SER A 160 19.87 2.13 7.64
N ILE A 161 19.54 1.10 8.45
CA ILE A 161 18.16 0.68 8.68
C ILE A 161 17.92 0.59 10.19
N GLU A 162 16.83 1.19 10.66
CA GLU A 162 16.48 1.23 12.07
C GLU A 162 15.12 0.58 12.31
N ALA A 163 15.05 -0.32 13.29
CA ALA A 163 13.78 -0.87 13.77
C ALA A 163 13.09 0.12 14.71
N GLN A 164 11.79 0.31 14.53
CA GLN A 164 10.99 1.20 15.39
C GLN A 164 10.38 0.48 16.61
N ASN A 165 10.52 -0.83 16.68
CA ASN A 165 10.14 -1.66 17.84
C ASN A 165 11.39 -2.31 18.41
N GLU A 166 11.48 -2.35 19.74
CA GLU A 166 12.54 -3.07 20.44
C GLU A 166 12.55 -4.55 20.07
N ASN A 167 13.73 -5.13 19.94
CA ASN A 167 13.95 -6.53 19.61
C ASN A 167 13.38 -7.00 18.25
N ALA A 168 12.97 -6.10 17.38
CA ALA A 168 12.54 -6.49 16.04
C ALA A 168 13.74 -6.83 15.15
N GLU A 169 13.68 -7.97 14.49
CA GLU A 169 14.64 -8.38 13.48
C GLU A 169 14.32 -7.69 12.15
N LEU A 170 15.31 -7.00 11.59
CA LEU A 170 15.22 -6.36 10.29
C LEU A 170 15.70 -7.30 9.20
N ARG A 171 14.92 -7.39 8.12
CA ARG A 171 15.29 -8.13 6.92
C ARG A 171 15.13 -7.28 5.67
N TYR A 172 16.00 -7.54 4.68
CA TYR A 172 15.99 -6.78 3.44
C TYR A 172 16.22 -7.64 2.20
N SER A 173 15.77 -7.13 1.07
CA SER A 173 16.01 -7.70 -0.26
C SER A 173 16.17 -6.58 -1.29
N PHE A 174 16.67 -6.92 -2.48
CA PHE A 174 16.84 -5.98 -3.60
C PHE A 174 15.94 -6.34 -4.78
N GLY A 175 15.56 -5.29 -5.54
CA GLY A 175 14.72 -5.43 -6.70
C GLY A 175 13.29 -5.89 -6.37
N ASN A 176 12.70 -6.72 -7.22
CA ASN A 176 11.31 -7.18 -7.06
C ASN A 176 11.17 -8.44 -6.18
N ARG A 177 12.16 -8.76 -5.37
CA ARG A 177 12.10 -9.97 -4.53
C ARG A 177 11.18 -9.74 -3.33
N LYS A 178 10.20 -10.64 -3.15
CA LYS A 178 9.36 -10.65 -1.95
C LYS A 178 10.20 -10.90 -0.71
N ILE A 179 9.93 -10.14 0.35
CA ILE A 179 10.53 -10.36 1.67
C ILE A 179 9.70 -11.39 2.42
N SER A 180 10.36 -12.36 3.01
CA SER A 180 9.81 -13.22 4.05
C SER A 180 10.88 -13.48 5.11
N ARG A 181 10.46 -13.90 6.30
CA ARG A 181 11.38 -14.18 7.42
C ARG A 181 12.49 -15.17 7.04
N ASN A 182 12.23 -16.07 6.10
CA ASN A 182 13.17 -17.14 5.72
C ASN A 182 13.94 -16.87 4.43
N SER A 183 13.53 -15.93 3.59
CA SER A 183 14.09 -15.72 2.25
C SER A 183 14.91 -14.44 2.10
N ALA A 184 14.75 -13.47 3.00
CA ALA A 184 15.42 -12.18 2.94
C ALA A 184 16.70 -12.18 3.81
N LYS A 185 17.66 -11.33 3.46
CA LYS A 185 18.89 -11.15 4.23
C LYS A 185 18.58 -10.47 5.57
N LYS A 186 19.21 -10.92 6.64
CA LYS A 186 19.16 -10.27 7.94
C LYS A 186 20.03 -9.03 7.92
N TYR A 187 19.51 -7.91 8.41
CA TYR A 187 20.28 -6.70 8.62
C TYR A 187 20.97 -6.76 9.99
N GLY A 188 22.24 -6.40 10.04
CA GLY A 188 23.04 -6.35 11.27
C GLY A 188 23.72 -5.02 11.46
N GLU A 189 24.24 -4.44 10.38
CA GLU A 189 25.02 -3.20 10.39
C GLU A 189 24.85 -2.44 9.07
N PRO A 190 25.16 -1.15 9.00
CA PRO A 190 25.14 -0.38 7.77
C PRO A 190 26.02 -1.01 6.70
N PHE A 191 25.54 -0.99 5.45
CA PHE A 191 26.26 -1.58 4.32
C PHE A 191 26.34 -0.62 3.14
N LYS A 192 27.29 -0.88 2.25
CA LYS A 192 27.55 -0.06 1.07
C LYS A 192 26.98 -0.70 -0.19
N LEU A 193 26.52 0.14 -1.10
CA LEU A 193 26.09 -0.21 -2.45
C LEU A 193 26.80 0.68 -3.44
N ASP A 194 27.20 0.11 -4.57
CA ASP A 194 27.85 0.75 -5.71
C ASP A 194 27.01 0.72 -6.99
N ASN A 195 25.81 0.19 -6.91
CA ASN A 195 24.85 0.11 -8.00
C ASN A 195 23.45 0.54 -7.56
N SER A 196 22.75 1.27 -8.45
CA SER A 196 21.36 1.67 -8.23
C SER A 196 20.43 0.46 -8.14
N THR A 197 19.55 0.44 -7.15
CA THR A 197 18.62 -0.65 -6.93
C THR A 197 17.43 -0.22 -6.10
N MET A 198 16.36 -1.04 -6.08
CA MET A 198 15.27 -0.89 -5.12
C MET A 198 15.58 -1.71 -3.88
N LEU A 199 15.69 -1.06 -2.74
CA LEU A 199 15.83 -1.70 -1.43
C LEU A 199 14.45 -1.90 -0.81
N ASN A 200 14.14 -3.14 -0.40
CA ASN A 200 12.93 -3.47 0.34
C ASN A 200 13.31 -3.93 1.74
N VAL A 201 12.63 -3.42 2.75
CA VAL A 201 12.91 -3.72 4.17
C VAL A 201 11.63 -4.05 4.90
N GLN A 202 11.69 -5.01 5.82
CA GLN A 202 10.57 -5.42 6.67
C GLN A 202 11.08 -5.83 8.06
N SER A 203 10.30 -5.53 9.10
CA SER A 203 10.57 -5.90 10.48
C SER A 203 9.80 -7.15 10.88
N PHE A 204 10.43 -8.02 11.69
CA PHE A 204 9.84 -9.25 12.23
C PHE A 204 10.13 -9.37 13.73
N ALA A 205 9.15 -9.80 14.52
CA ALA A 205 9.33 -10.20 15.91
C ALA A 205 8.38 -11.34 16.26
N GLU A 206 8.66 -12.06 17.33
CA GLU A 206 7.74 -13.06 17.88
C GLU A 206 6.58 -12.36 18.60
N GLY A 207 5.37 -12.89 18.44
CA GLY A 207 4.15 -12.28 19.03
C GLY A 207 3.66 -11.03 18.32
N PHE A 208 4.20 -10.74 17.13
CA PHE A 208 3.77 -9.61 16.29
C PHE A 208 3.54 -10.05 14.83
N GLN A 209 2.62 -9.37 14.16
CA GLN A 209 2.56 -9.40 12.71
C GLN A 209 3.77 -8.64 12.14
N PRO A 210 4.32 -9.06 11.00
CA PRO A 210 5.38 -8.29 10.34
C PRO A 210 4.95 -6.85 10.05
N SER A 211 5.90 -5.93 9.98
CA SER A 211 5.61 -4.59 9.47
C SER A 211 5.21 -4.63 8.00
N ILE A 212 4.71 -3.51 7.47
CA ILE A 212 4.68 -3.34 6.01
C ILE A 212 6.11 -3.40 5.45
N VAL A 213 6.21 -3.80 4.18
CA VAL A 213 7.46 -3.66 3.44
C VAL A 213 7.65 -2.19 3.08
N VAL A 214 8.78 -1.63 3.50
CA VAL A 214 9.20 -0.28 3.09
C VAL A 214 10.15 -0.45 1.91
N SER A 215 9.80 0.15 0.77
CA SER A 215 10.64 0.17 -0.43
C SER A 215 11.25 1.55 -0.60
N ALA A 216 12.56 1.61 -0.79
CA ALA A 216 13.30 2.83 -1.03
C ALA A 216 14.21 2.67 -2.25
N PRO A 217 14.18 3.60 -3.22
CA PRO A 217 15.14 3.59 -4.31
C PRO A 217 16.52 4.00 -3.77
N VAL A 218 17.53 3.21 -4.07
CA VAL A 218 18.94 3.58 -3.90
C VAL A 218 19.42 4.05 -5.26
N ASN A 219 19.63 5.35 -5.40
CA ASN A 219 20.11 5.97 -6.62
C ASN A 219 21.59 6.29 -6.44
N ILE A 220 22.43 5.72 -7.31
CA ILE A 220 23.87 5.94 -7.30
C ILE A 220 24.23 6.61 -8.60
N LEU A 221 24.83 7.77 -8.49
CA LEU A 221 25.26 8.57 -9.62
C LEU A 221 26.72 8.22 -9.95
N HIS A 222 26.91 7.64 -11.13
CA HIS A 222 28.24 7.46 -11.72
C HIS A 222 28.37 8.38 -12.93
N ASP A 223 29.58 8.75 -13.30
CA ASP A 223 29.82 9.63 -14.45
C ASP A 223 29.26 9.07 -15.77
N ASP A 224 29.09 7.74 -15.85
CA ASP A 224 28.54 7.02 -16.99
C ASP A 224 27.02 6.76 -16.90
N ASN A 225 26.36 7.04 -15.76
CA ASN A 225 24.93 6.86 -15.55
C ASN A 225 24.07 8.08 -15.95
N GLY A 226 24.68 9.13 -16.45
CA GLY A 226 24.01 10.36 -16.82
C GLY A 226 23.14 10.24 -18.09
N LEU A 227 22.35 11.27 -18.32
CA LEU A 227 21.64 11.47 -19.57
C LEU A 227 22.55 12.26 -20.54
N ILE A 228 22.67 11.82 -21.78
CA ILE A 228 23.29 12.64 -22.82
C ILE A 228 22.27 13.69 -23.24
N ARG A 229 22.52 14.94 -22.86
CA ARG A 229 21.79 16.11 -23.34
C ARG A 229 22.42 16.62 -24.61
N ARG A 230 21.67 16.65 -25.71
CA ARG A 230 22.05 17.34 -26.95
C ARG A 230 21.29 18.63 -27.06
N THR A 231 22.02 19.71 -27.29
CA THR A 231 21.45 21.06 -27.50
C THR A 231 21.49 21.40 -28.99
N TYR A 232 20.38 21.88 -29.49
CA TYR A 232 20.19 22.34 -30.85
C TYR A 232 19.82 23.84 -30.79
N LEU A 233 20.38 24.63 -31.69
CA LEU A 233 20.03 26.05 -31.86
C LEU A 233 19.40 26.25 -33.23
N GLY A 234 18.22 26.89 -33.28
CA GLY A 234 17.52 27.16 -34.54
C GLY A 234 16.02 27.38 -34.34
N GLN A 235 15.34 27.60 -35.44
CA GLN A 235 13.88 27.64 -35.53
C GLN A 235 13.43 26.50 -36.40
N TRP A 236 12.52 25.67 -35.88
CA TRP A 236 12.03 24.46 -36.57
C TRP A 236 10.51 24.46 -36.56
N GLY A 237 9.90 23.92 -37.62
CA GLY A 237 8.46 23.74 -37.70
C GLY A 237 7.95 22.56 -36.84
N ASN A 238 8.83 21.61 -36.54
CA ASN A 238 8.53 20.42 -35.74
C ASN A 238 9.79 19.77 -35.14
N CYS A 239 9.59 18.78 -34.27
CA CYS A 239 10.71 18.09 -33.59
C CYS A 239 11.59 17.26 -34.54
N VAL A 240 11.07 16.79 -35.66
CA VAL A 240 11.88 15.99 -36.63
C VAL A 240 12.92 16.88 -37.30
N GLU A 241 12.52 18.07 -37.75
CA GLU A 241 13.45 19.06 -38.33
C GLU A 241 14.55 19.46 -37.32
N MET A 242 14.21 19.57 -36.04
CA MET A 242 15.19 19.81 -34.99
C MET A 242 16.19 18.66 -34.89
N LEU A 243 15.73 17.40 -34.88
CA LEU A 243 16.59 16.22 -34.74
C LEU A 243 17.54 16.02 -35.94
N GLU A 244 17.14 16.51 -37.12
CA GLU A 244 17.95 16.47 -38.33
C GLU A 244 18.96 17.64 -38.41
N SER A 245 18.85 18.62 -37.50
CA SER A 245 19.76 19.76 -37.45
C SER A 245 21.08 19.43 -36.74
N VAL A 246 22.06 20.33 -36.83
CA VAL A 246 23.38 20.14 -36.24
C VAL A 246 23.30 20.26 -34.71
N VAL A 247 23.82 19.26 -34.02
CA VAL A 247 24.02 19.30 -32.55
C VAL A 247 25.06 20.36 -32.25
N GLN A 248 24.73 21.35 -31.45
CA GLN A 248 25.66 22.43 -31.04
C GLN A 248 26.48 22.04 -29.81
N GLU A 249 25.87 21.29 -28.91
CA GLU A 249 26.50 20.87 -27.67
C GLU A 249 25.99 19.48 -27.27
N GLU A 250 26.89 18.63 -26.79
CA GLU A 250 26.55 17.35 -26.17
C GLU A 250 27.19 17.30 -24.78
N GLN A 251 26.41 17.05 -23.75
CA GLN A 251 26.85 17.04 -22.36
C GLN A 251 26.17 15.92 -21.58
N THR A 252 26.92 15.24 -20.71
CA THR A 252 26.33 14.34 -19.71
C THR A 252 25.72 15.17 -18.58
N VAL A 253 24.46 14.94 -18.28
CA VAL A 253 23.69 15.59 -17.21
C VAL A 253 22.97 14.55 -16.36
N PHE A 254 22.71 14.86 -15.10
CA PHE A 254 22.09 13.91 -14.16
C PHE A 254 20.62 14.23 -13.84
N ASP A 255 20.08 15.25 -14.48
CA ASP A 255 18.68 15.68 -14.35
C ASP A 255 18.15 16.22 -15.69
N PHE A 256 16.87 16.57 -15.71
CA PHE A 256 16.22 17.21 -16.85
C PHE A 256 16.20 18.75 -16.72
N GLU A 257 17.03 19.35 -15.84
CA GLU A 257 17.07 20.79 -15.71
C GLU A 257 17.48 21.45 -17.02
N LEU A 258 16.61 22.31 -17.50
CA LEU A 258 16.87 23.18 -18.60
C LEU A 258 17.59 24.41 -18.01
N ASN A 259 18.87 24.56 -18.31
CA ASN A 259 19.59 25.78 -17.92
C ASN A 259 18.80 26.99 -18.38
N ASN A 260 18.43 27.84 -17.43
CA ASN A 260 17.67 29.08 -17.62
C ASN A 260 18.46 30.15 -18.38
N GLU A 261 19.37 29.77 -19.27
CA GLU A 261 19.94 30.72 -20.21
C GLU A 261 18.82 31.20 -21.14
N LYS A 262 18.53 32.48 -21.08
CA LYS A 262 17.57 33.19 -21.94
C LYS A 262 18.04 33.20 -23.41
N LYS A 263 18.24 32.00 -23.98
CA LYS A 263 18.45 31.85 -25.42
C LYS A 263 17.11 31.56 -26.05
N ASN A 264 16.69 32.44 -26.96
CA ASN A 264 15.52 32.20 -27.79
C ASN A 264 15.93 31.17 -28.87
N ASN A 265 14.99 30.24 -29.21
CA ASN A 265 15.15 29.27 -30.29
C ASN A 265 16.22 28.18 -30.02
N PHE A 266 15.97 27.35 -29.02
CA PHE A 266 16.75 26.17 -28.77
C PHE A 266 15.85 24.96 -28.48
N GLY A 267 16.40 23.76 -28.64
CA GLY A 267 15.78 22.51 -28.25
C GLY A 267 16.79 21.56 -27.61
N HIS A 268 16.30 20.69 -26.77
CA HIS A 268 17.13 19.65 -26.15
C HIS A 268 16.55 18.27 -26.40
N THR A 269 17.44 17.30 -26.58
CA THR A 269 17.09 15.87 -26.46
C THR A 269 17.88 15.26 -25.32
N PHE A 270 17.29 14.30 -24.64
CA PHE A 270 17.92 13.53 -23.57
C PHE A 270 17.88 12.05 -23.96
N LYS A 271 19.02 11.40 -23.89
CA LYS A 271 19.15 9.97 -24.14
C LYS A 271 19.79 9.32 -22.90
N GLY A 272 19.03 8.44 -22.23
CA GLY A 272 19.54 7.59 -21.16
C GLY A 272 20.05 6.25 -21.70
N TYR A 273 20.88 5.58 -20.90
CA TYR A 273 21.33 4.21 -21.10
C TYR A 273 20.64 3.27 -20.11
#